data_9bccd2bd7471f8b140c4d8e33451e73f
#
_entry.id   9bccd2bd7471f8b140c4d8e33451e73f
#
_cell.length_a   1.000
_cell.length_b   1.000
_cell.length_c   1.000
_cell.angle_alpha   90.00
_cell.angle_beta   90.00
_cell.angle_gamma   90.00
#
_symmetry.space_group_name_H-M   'P 1'
#
loop_
_entity.id
_entity.type
_entity.pdbx_description
1 polymer ?
#
loop_
_entity_poly.entity_id
_entity_poly.type
_entity_poly.pdbx_seq_one_letter_code
_entity_poly.pdbx_strand_id
1 'polypeptide(L)'
;MKCRIFNNDCMLVMDKMLQYNQKVDIVLTSPPYNTGRPSTSERSRENMEGRYDVHLDTLSQNDYCQWVVDIFNKIDSVLEKNGCVLWNVSYGSDASVNTESIGLMWLSIADIIRNTNFTVADRIIWKKSSALPNNVSSNKLTRIVEDVFVFVRKDEYKTFTANKKVSSTSKTGQKYYENVFNFIEAKNNDGSCKLNKATFSSDLVRGLLDIYAKDGMTIFDPFNGTGTTGVACIERNCNYYGAEISEAQCEYSKERLLKLTDDVTIYKFE
;
A
#
# COMPACT_ATOMS: atom_id res chain seq x y z
N MET A 1 -19.01 -10.26 -4.98
CA MET A 1 -17.71 -9.63 -4.60
C MET A 1 -16.71 -10.74 -4.42
N LYS A 2 -15.50 -10.61 -4.96
CA LYS A 2 -14.49 -11.68 -4.96
C LYS A 2 -13.30 -11.27 -4.07
N CYS A 3 -12.90 -12.12 -3.14
CA CYS A 3 -11.69 -11.95 -2.34
C CYS A 3 -10.73 -13.09 -2.62
N ARG A 4 -9.58 -12.79 -3.20
CA ARG A 4 -8.55 -13.75 -3.60
C ARG A 4 -7.24 -13.40 -2.91
N ILE A 5 -6.71 -14.31 -2.14
CA ILE A 5 -5.40 -14.20 -1.51
C ILE A 5 -4.47 -15.17 -2.24
N PHE A 6 -3.29 -14.71 -2.62
CA PHE A 6 -2.30 -15.52 -3.31
C PHE A 6 -1.11 -15.71 -2.38
N ASN A 7 -0.88 -16.93 -1.92
CA ASN A 7 0.29 -17.27 -1.10
C ASN A 7 1.52 -17.45 -1.99
N ASN A 8 1.99 -16.35 -2.54
CA ASN A 8 3.15 -16.29 -3.43
C ASN A 8 3.78 -14.90 -3.41
N ASP A 9 4.99 -14.80 -3.95
CA ASP A 9 5.62 -13.51 -4.24
C ASP A 9 4.77 -12.68 -5.20
N CYS A 10 4.69 -11.36 -4.95
CA CYS A 10 3.83 -10.47 -5.71
C CYS A 10 4.20 -10.38 -7.21
N MET A 11 5.48 -10.56 -7.55
CA MET A 11 5.93 -10.56 -8.95
C MET A 11 5.37 -11.76 -9.70
N LEU A 12 5.42 -12.95 -9.07
CA LEU A 12 4.83 -14.17 -9.63
C LEU A 12 3.30 -14.04 -9.75
N VAL A 13 2.63 -13.46 -8.74
CA VAL A 13 1.19 -13.23 -8.79
C VAL A 13 0.82 -12.32 -9.97
N MET A 14 1.54 -11.21 -10.17
CA MET A 14 1.32 -10.32 -11.31
C MET A 14 1.62 -10.99 -12.66
N ASP A 15 2.62 -11.88 -12.74
CA ASP A 15 2.87 -12.69 -13.95
C ASP A 15 1.68 -13.61 -14.27
N LYS A 16 1.12 -14.25 -13.26
CA LYS A 16 -0.09 -15.08 -13.43
C LYS A 16 -1.31 -14.25 -13.81
N MET A 17 -1.49 -13.07 -13.19
CA MET A 17 -2.55 -12.13 -13.58
C MET A 17 -2.43 -11.74 -15.06
N LEU A 18 -1.23 -11.44 -15.53
CA LEU A 18 -0.97 -11.12 -16.93
C LEU A 18 -1.27 -12.31 -17.84
N GLN A 19 -0.83 -13.52 -17.47
CA GLN A 19 -1.09 -14.76 -18.21
C GLN A 19 -2.59 -15.02 -18.41
N TYR A 20 -3.40 -14.70 -17.39
CA TYR A 20 -4.87 -14.87 -17.43
C TYR A 20 -5.62 -13.63 -17.87
N ASN A 21 -4.94 -12.61 -18.40
CA ASN A 21 -5.50 -11.33 -18.80
C ASN A 21 -6.34 -10.67 -17.68
N GLN A 22 -5.90 -10.84 -16.44
CA GLN A 22 -6.54 -10.26 -15.26
C GLN A 22 -5.94 -8.88 -14.98
N LYS A 23 -6.80 -7.87 -14.91
CA LYS A 23 -6.42 -6.48 -14.60
C LYS A 23 -7.03 -6.05 -13.27
N VAL A 24 -6.48 -4.96 -12.73
CA VAL A 24 -6.96 -4.32 -11.50
C VAL A 24 -7.11 -2.81 -11.70
N ASP A 25 -8.10 -2.22 -11.04
CA ASP A 25 -8.39 -0.79 -11.18
C ASP A 25 -7.46 0.05 -10.28
N ILE A 26 -7.15 -0.45 -9.09
CA ILE A 26 -6.33 0.25 -8.10
C ILE A 26 -5.34 -0.75 -7.48
N VAL A 27 -4.08 -0.36 -7.38
CA VAL A 27 -3.12 -0.98 -6.47
C VAL A 27 -3.06 -0.12 -5.21
N LEU A 28 -3.32 -0.71 -4.04
CA LEU A 28 -3.28 -0.02 -2.76
C LEU A 28 -2.47 -0.83 -1.76
N THR A 29 -1.38 -0.26 -1.26
CA THR A 29 -0.46 -1.01 -0.42
C THR A 29 0.41 -0.15 0.49
N SER A 30 0.93 -0.79 1.53
CA SER A 30 2.04 -0.34 2.36
C SER A 30 3.18 -1.34 2.20
N PRO A 31 4.17 -1.07 1.34
CA PRO A 31 5.27 -2.00 1.06
C PRO A 31 6.20 -2.14 2.26
N PRO A 32 7.10 -3.13 2.29
CA PRO A 32 8.24 -3.12 3.19
C PRO A 32 9.04 -1.83 3.04
N TYR A 33 9.40 -1.17 4.18
CA TYR A 33 9.99 0.17 4.16
C TYR A 33 11.52 0.19 4.17
N ASN A 34 12.15 -0.97 4.14
CA ASN A 34 13.61 -1.14 4.23
C ASN A 34 14.20 -0.38 5.44
N THR A 35 13.65 -0.64 6.62
CA THR A 35 13.95 0.13 7.83
C THR A 35 15.35 -0.11 8.39
N GLY A 36 16.10 -1.05 7.83
CA GLY A 36 17.49 -1.34 8.21
C GLY A 36 17.65 -1.88 9.63
N ARG A 37 16.58 -2.35 10.26
CA ARG A 37 16.65 -2.92 11.61
C ARG A 37 17.04 -4.40 11.55
N PRO A 38 18.31 -4.74 11.72
CA PRO A 38 18.65 -6.12 11.99
C PRO A 38 18.00 -6.50 13.33
N SER A 39 17.45 -7.68 13.41
CA SER A 39 16.99 -8.26 14.66
C SER A 39 18.21 -8.44 15.58
N THR A 40 18.44 -7.49 16.48
CA THR A 40 19.65 -7.43 17.32
C THR A 40 19.52 -8.20 18.63
N SER A 41 18.38 -8.79 18.94
CA SER A 41 18.20 -9.62 20.13
C SER A 41 17.49 -10.93 19.79
N GLU A 42 17.87 -12.01 20.49
CA GLU A 42 17.17 -13.31 20.42
C GLU A 42 15.67 -13.16 20.70
N ARG A 43 15.30 -12.30 21.65
CA ARG A 43 13.88 -11.94 21.93
C ARG A 43 13.19 -11.28 20.75
N SER A 44 13.93 -10.56 19.90
CA SER A 44 13.38 -9.98 18.67
C SER A 44 13.23 -11.03 17.60
N ARG A 45 14.09 -12.07 17.55
CA ARG A 45 13.99 -13.19 16.61
C ARG A 45 12.78 -14.06 16.89
N GLU A 46 12.55 -14.45 18.15
CA GLU A 46 11.35 -15.21 18.56
C GLU A 46 10.03 -14.44 18.31
N ASN A 47 10.05 -13.09 18.37
CA ASN A 47 8.91 -12.23 18.09
C ASN A 47 8.80 -11.79 16.62
N MET A 48 9.76 -12.16 15.77
CA MET A 48 9.82 -11.79 14.35
C MET A 48 9.54 -12.98 13.41
N GLU A 49 9.36 -14.21 13.93
CA GLU A 49 8.79 -15.28 13.14
C GLU A 49 7.44 -14.79 12.54
N GLY A 50 7.44 -14.56 11.23
CA GLY A 50 6.28 -14.09 10.47
C GLY A 50 6.24 -12.60 10.11
N ARG A 51 7.28 -11.79 10.38
CA ARG A 51 7.27 -10.40 9.92
C ARG A 51 7.54 -10.27 8.44
N TYR A 52 8.58 -10.94 7.95
CA TYR A 52 8.92 -11.06 6.53
C TYR A 52 9.76 -12.34 6.36
N ASP A 53 9.30 -13.26 5.53
CA ASP A 53 10.08 -14.45 5.15
C ASP A 53 11.22 -14.09 4.19
N VAL A 54 11.22 -12.86 3.66
CA VAL A 54 12.28 -12.26 2.85
C VAL A 54 12.80 -11.02 3.55
N HIS A 55 14.12 -10.94 3.79
CA HIS A 55 14.78 -9.81 4.46
C HIS A 55 14.97 -8.61 3.53
N LEU A 56 13.87 -8.03 3.03
CA LEU A 56 13.90 -6.82 2.21
C LEU A 56 14.25 -5.56 3.02
N ASP A 57 14.12 -5.60 4.35
CA ASP A 57 14.43 -4.50 5.26
C ASP A 57 15.91 -4.18 5.40
N THR A 58 16.80 -4.93 4.74
CA THR A 58 18.26 -4.81 4.80
C THR A 58 18.93 -4.57 3.46
N LEU A 59 18.15 -4.27 2.42
CA LEU A 59 18.70 -3.93 1.11
C LEU A 59 19.53 -2.64 1.17
N SER A 60 20.55 -2.53 0.28
CA SER A 60 21.16 -1.24 0.04
C SER A 60 20.12 -0.25 -0.50
N GLN A 61 20.37 1.05 -0.36
CA GLN A 61 19.45 2.06 -0.87
C GLN A 61 19.18 1.90 -2.37
N ASN A 62 20.22 1.65 -3.16
CA ASN A 62 20.11 1.47 -4.60
C ASN A 62 19.31 0.21 -4.95
N ASP A 63 19.57 -0.91 -4.26
CA ASP A 63 18.86 -2.17 -4.50
C ASP A 63 17.37 -2.04 -4.13
N TYR A 64 17.07 -1.34 -3.03
CA TYR A 64 15.67 -1.06 -2.65
C TYR A 64 14.96 -0.19 -3.69
N CYS A 65 15.60 0.89 -4.15
CA CYS A 65 15.01 1.74 -5.18
C CYS A 65 14.79 0.97 -6.49
N GLN A 66 15.75 0.11 -6.89
CA GLN A 66 15.59 -0.73 -8.07
C GLN A 66 14.46 -1.74 -7.90
N TRP A 67 14.37 -2.40 -6.74
CA TRP A 67 13.28 -3.32 -6.43
C TRP A 67 11.90 -2.64 -6.52
N VAL A 68 11.77 -1.41 -6.01
CA VAL A 68 10.53 -0.64 -6.13
C VAL A 68 10.21 -0.32 -7.59
N VAL A 69 11.21 0.06 -8.39
CA VAL A 69 11.07 0.32 -9.84
C VAL A 69 10.58 -0.94 -10.57
N ASP A 70 11.15 -2.10 -10.26
CA ASP A 70 10.77 -3.38 -10.87
C ASP A 70 9.30 -3.74 -10.57
N ILE A 71 8.85 -3.51 -9.33
CA ILE A 71 7.45 -3.69 -8.93
C ILE A 71 6.54 -2.75 -9.73
N PHE A 72 6.89 -1.48 -9.87
CA PHE A 72 6.08 -0.53 -10.62
C PHE A 72 6.00 -0.89 -12.12
N ASN A 73 7.09 -1.36 -12.71
CA ASN A 73 7.08 -1.87 -14.09
C ASN A 73 6.17 -3.09 -14.24
N LYS A 74 6.11 -3.95 -13.23
CA LYS A 74 5.20 -5.10 -13.23
C LYS A 74 3.75 -4.66 -13.01
N ILE A 75 3.47 -3.73 -12.10
CA ILE A 75 2.14 -3.14 -11.88
C ILE A 75 1.61 -2.53 -13.18
N ASP A 76 2.44 -1.86 -13.98
CA ASP A 76 2.03 -1.27 -15.27
C ASP A 76 1.37 -2.32 -16.18
N SER A 77 1.86 -3.55 -16.15
CA SER A 77 1.33 -4.65 -16.99
C SER A 77 -0.05 -5.16 -16.56
N VAL A 78 -0.45 -4.98 -15.30
CA VAL A 78 -1.71 -5.51 -14.73
C VAL A 78 -2.70 -4.41 -14.35
N LEU A 79 -2.33 -3.14 -14.40
CA LEU A 79 -3.21 -2.02 -14.08
C LEU A 79 -4.15 -1.72 -15.25
N GLU A 80 -5.43 -1.48 -14.95
CA GLU A 80 -6.43 -1.04 -15.93
C GLU A 80 -6.11 0.37 -16.46
N LYS A 81 -6.75 0.74 -17.57
CA LYS A 81 -6.66 2.10 -18.11
C LYS A 81 -7.25 3.10 -17.11
N ASN A 82 -6.55 4.23 -16.89
CA ASN A 82 -6.86 5.23 -15.87
C ASN A 82 -6.90 4.66 -14.44
N GLY A 83 -6.28 3.52 -14.20
CA GLY A 83 -6.05 3.00 -12.86
C GLY A 83 -4.99 3.81 -12.12
N CYS A 84 -4.89 3.60 -10.81
CA CYS A 84 -3.88 4.28 -9.98
C CYS A 84 -3.20 3.34 -8.98
N VAL A 85 -2.06 3.80 -8.50
CA VAL A 85 -1.32 3.14 -7.41
C VAL A 85 -1.31 4.07 -6.20
N LEU A 86 -1.88 3.61 -5.09
CA LEU A 86 -1.87 4.27 -3.80
C LEU A 86 -0.77 3.63 -2.94
N TRP A 87 0.38 4.29 -2.92
CA TRP A 87 1.61 3.76 -2.35
C TRP A 87 1.93 4.45 -1.03
N ASN A 88 1.71 3.76 0.09
CA ASN A 88 2.00 4.30 1.41
C ASN A 88 3.48 4.17 1.73
N VAL A 89 4.07 5.24 2.24
CA VAL A 89 5.47 5.27 2.66
C VAL A 89 5.65 6.01 3.98
N SER A 90 6.55 5.49 4.79
CA SER A 90 6.97 6.12 6.03
C SER A 90 8.22 6.98 5.82
N TYR A 91 8.57 7.78 6.81
CA TYR A 91 9.76 8.65 6.80
C TYR A 91 11.11 7.91 6.72
N GLY A 92 11.11 6.59 6.53
CA GLY A 92 12.32 5.80 6.63
C GLY A 92 12.77 5.57 8.08
N SER A 93 13.80 4.77 8.22
CA SER A 93 14.20 4.13 9.42
C SER A 93 14.91 5.02 10.44
N ASP A 94 15.27 4.38 11.50
CA ASP A 94 16.14 4.88 12.54
C ASP A 94 17.55 5.16 11.98
N ALA A 95 17.98 6.42 12.04
CA ALA A 95 19.31 6.83 11.56
C ALA A 95 20.48 6.20 12.36
N SER A 96 20.19 5.40 13.38
CA SER A 96 21.23 4.62 14.09
C SER A 96 21.80 3.49 13.23
N VAL A 97 21.09 3.06 12.20
CA VAL A 97 21.47 1.91 11.36
C VAL A 97 21.94 2.35 9.97
N ASN A 98 21.33 3.39 9.41
CA ASN A 98 21.71 3.92 8.10
C ASN A 98 21.39 5.42 8.00
N THR A 99 22.41 6.26 7.90
CA THR A 99 22.25 7.72 7.80
C THR A 99 21.52 8.16 6.52
N GLU A 100 21.51 7.31 5.49
CA GLU A 100 20.85 7.57 4.21
C GLU A 100 19.33 7.29 4.25
N SER A 101 18.87 6.55 5.25
CA SER A 101 17.49 6.04 5.30
C SER A 101 16.39 7.10 5.37
N ILE A 102 16.69 8.30 5.85
CA ILE A 102 15.72 9.42 5.90
C ILE A 102 15.36 9.90 4.50
N GLY A 103 16.30 9.83 3.56
CA GLY A 103 16.10 10.21 2.16
C GLY A 103 15.48 9.10 1.30
N LEU A 104 15.48 7.86 1.77
CA LEU A 104 15.13 6.69 0.96
C LEU A 104 13.73 6.78 0.36
N MET A 105 12.74 7.26 1.11
CA MET A 105 11.39 7.49 0.59
C MET A 105 11.39 8.40 -0.63
N TRP A 106 12.01 9.56 -0.55
CA TRP A 106 12.04 10.54 -1.63
C TRP A 106 12.84 10.04 -2.84
N LEU A 107 13.89 9.26 -2.61
CA LEU A 107 14.71 8.67 -3.67
C LEU A 107 13.92 7.59 -4.43
N SER A 108 13.25 6.69 -3.73
CA SER A 108 12.41 5.67 -4.38
C SER A 108 11.27 6.31 -5.21
N ILE A 109 10.62 7.36 -4.70
CA ILE A 109 9.60 8.10 -5.46
C ILE A 109 10.19 8.77 -6.71
N ALA A 110 11.38 9.37 -6.58
CA ALA A 110 12.06 9.99 -7.72
C ALA A 110 12.45 8.94 -8.78
N ASP A 111 12.90 7.76 -8.36
CA ASP A 111 13.28 6.69 -9.27
C ASP A 111 12.06 6.05 -9.96
N ILE A 112 10.93 5.89 -9.29
CA ILE A 112 9.67 5.51 -9.94
C ILE A 112 9.36 6.49 -11.08
N ILE A 113 9.38 7.81 -10.80
CA ILE A 113 9.05 8.82 -11.81
C ILE A 113 10.03 8.81 -13.00
N ARG A 114 11.32 8.60 -12.73
CA ARG A 114 12.35 8.63 -13.77
C ARG A 114 12.38 7.36 -14.63
N ASN A 115 12.22 6.20 -13.99
CA ASN A 115 12.56 4.90 -14.57
C ASN A 115 11.33 4.06 -14.93
N THR A 116 10.10 4.58 -14.73
CA THR A 116 8.85 3.89 -15.07
C THR A 116 7.91 4.78 -15.88
N ASN A 117 6.79 4.24 -16.32
CA ASN A 117 5.71 4.99 -16.98
C ASN A 117 4.86 5.83 -16.01
N PHE A 118 5.15 5.80 -14.71
CA PHE A 118 4.33 6.46 -13.70
C PHE A 118 4.81 7.87 -13.36
N THR A 119 3.86 8.70 -12.95
CA THR A 119 4.08 10.02 -12.34
C THR A 119 3.17 10.19 -11.14
N VAL A 120 3.49 11.13 -10.26
CA VAL A 120 2.64 11.46 -9.09
C VAL A 120 1.51 12.38 -9.51
N ALA A 121 0.28 11.94 -9.33
CA ALA A 121 -0.93 12.75 -9.52
C ALA A 121 -1.29 13.53 -8.28
N ASP A 122 -1.10 12.95 -7.08
CA ASP A 122 -1.39 13.59 -5.81
C ASP A 122 -0.55 12.97 -4.68
N ARG A 123 -0.57 13.61 -3.52
CA ARG A 123 0.03 13.16 -2.26
C ARG A 123 -0.96 13.35 -1.13
N ILE A 124 -1.37 12.26 -0.49
CA ILE A 124 -2.26 12.27 0.67
C ILE A 124 -1.43 12.17 1.94
N ILE A 125 -1.69 13.03 2.89
CA ILE A 125 -1.06 12.97 4.21
C ILE A 125 -1.93 12.14 5.14
N TRP A 126 -1.39 11.02 5.60
CA TRP A 126 -1.99 10.25 6.70
C TRP A 126 -1.48 10.78 8.03
N LYS A 127 -2.32 11.50 8.78
CA LYS A 127 -2.06 11.85 10.17
C LYS A 127 -2.52 10.73 11.07
N LYS A 128 -1.60 10.20 11.85
CA LYS A 128 -1.88 9.18 12.85
C LYS A 128 -2.58 9.80 14.07
N SER A 129 -3.51 9.06 14.68
CA SER A 129 -4.22 9.53 15.88
C SER A 129 -3.31 9.63 17.10
N SER A 130 -2.17 8.91 17.11
CA SER A 130 -1.16 8.98 18.16
C SER A 130 0.24 8.74 17.59
N ALA A 131 1.27 9.17 18.31
CA ALA A 131 2.66 8.93 17.97
C ALA A 131 3.47 8.57 19.22
N LEU A 132 4.48 7.70 19.06
CA LEU A 132 5.46 7.47 20.10
C LEU A 132 6.34 8.73 20.22
N PRO A 133 6.40 9.35 21.41
CA PRO A 133 7.22 10.53 21.61
C PRO A 133 8.69 10.24 21.28
N ASN A 134 9.33 11.16 20.57
CA ASN A 134 10.77 11.13 20.36
C ASN A 134 11.44 12.13 21.30
N ASN A 135 11.68 11.68 22.52
CA ASN A 135 12.33 12.46 23.59
C ASN A 135 13.77 12.02 23.85
N VAL A 136 14.30 11.10 23.04
CA VAL A 136 15.68 10.60 23.14
C VAL A 136 16.61 11.33 22.17
N SER A 137 16.10 11.79 21.04
CA SER A 137 16.88 12.45 19.99
C SER A 137 16.71 13.97 20.04
N SER A 138 17.80 14.72 20.19
CA SER A 138 17.79 16.18 20.23
C SER A 138 17.50 16.85 18.89
N ASN A 139 17.67 16.13 17.78
CA ASN A 139 17.58 16.65 16.41
C ASN A 139 16.38 16.11 15.60
N LYS A 140 15.50 15.33 16.22
CA LYS A 140 14.35 14.72 15.53
C LYS A 140 13.05 15.02 16.27
N LEU A 141 12.06 15.47 15.54
CA LEU A 141 10.71 15.65 16.06
C LEU A 141 9.97 14.32 16.16
N THR A 142 8.92 14.29 16.98
CA THR A 142 7.96 13.19 17.02
C THR A 142 7.23 13.11 15.68
N ARG A 143 7.25 11.94 15.05
CA ARG A 143 6.66 11.70 13.73
C ARG A 143 5.22 11.22 13.90
N ILE A 144 4.28 11.97 13.34
CA ILE A 144 2.86 11.68 13.44
C ILE A 144 2.18 11.48 12.08
N VAL A 145 2.93 11.66 10.99
CA VAL A 145 2.37 11.52 9.64
C VAL A 145 3.13 10.47 8.83
N GLU A 146 2.44 9.90 7.86
CA GLU A 146 3.00 9.17 6.74
C GLU A 146 2.40 9.71 5.44
N ASP A 147 2.97 9.36 4.31
CA ASP A 147 2.54 9.83 3.00
C ASP A 147 1.99 8.68 2.16
N VAL A 148 0.87 8.93 1.50
CA VAL A 148 0.37 8.06 0.43
C VAL A 148 0.52 8.79 -0.89
N PHE A 149 1.41 8.32 -1.74
CA PHE A 149 1.56 8.86 -3.10
C PHE A 149 0.56 8.20 -4.04
N VAL A 150 -0.11 9.03 -4.82
CA VAL A 150 -1.05 8.61 -5.86
C VAL A 150 -0.33 8.64 -7.18
N PHE A 151 0.04 7.47 -7.71
CA PHE A 151 0.68 7.35 -9.00
C PHE A 151 -0.33 6.98 -10.09
N VAL A 152 -0.13 7.57 -11.25
CA VAL A 152 -0.86 7.28 -12.49
C VAL A 152 0.13 7.18 -13.64
N ARG A 153 -0.25 6.55 -14.76
CA ARG A 153 0.60 6.58 -15.94
C ARG A 153 0.75 8.00 -16.46
N LYS A 154 1.92 8.33 -16.99
CA LYS A 154 2.26 9.68 -17.48
C LYS A 154 1.31 10.15 -18.59
N ASP A 155 0.94 9.25 -19.50
CA ASP A 155 0.02 9.53 -20.60
C ASP A 155 -1.46 9.59 -20.15
N GLU A 156 -1.79 9.01 -19.00
CA GLU A 156 -3.13 9.03 -18.41
C GLU A 156 -3.33 10.16 -17.39
N TYR A 157 -2.30 10.94 -17.06
CA TYR A 157 -2.38 12.00 -16.04
C TYR A 157 -3.54 12.97 -16.25
N LYS A 158 -3.86 13.32 -17.50
CA LYS A 158 -4.95 14.26 -17.82
C LYS A 158 -6.33 13.61 -17.86
N THR A 159 -6.40 12.28 -17.99
CA THR A 159 -7.66 11.51 -18.10
C THR A 159 -8.01 10.80 -16.80
N PHE A 160 -7.05 10.63 -15.90
CA PHE A 160 -7.28 10.11 -14.56
C PHE A 160 -8.23 11.01 -13.78
N THR A 161 -9.15 10.42 -13.02
CA THR A 161 -10.09 11.13 -12.17
C THR A 161 -10.27 10.42 -10.84
N ALA A 162 -10.20 11.17 -9.74
CA ALA A 162 -10.68 10.69 -8.45
C ALA A 162 -12.22 10.59 -8.45
N ASN A 163 -12.78 9.82 -7.52
CA ASN A 163 -14.23 9.63 -7.38
C ASN A 163 -14.89 10.80 -6.61
N LYS A 164 -14.57 12.04 -7.00
CA LYS A 164 -15.13 13.24 -6.37
C LYS A 164 -16.56 13.48 -6.87
N LYS A 165 -17.48 13.73 -5.95
CA LYS A 165 -18.87 14.08 -6.31
C LYS A 165 -18.93 15.46 -6.96
N VAL A 166 -19.84 15.57 -7.94
CA VAL A 166 -20.14 16.86 -8.56
C VAL A 166 -21.03 17.67 -7.63
N SER A 167 -20.55 18.82 -7.16
CA SER A 167 -21.31 19.74 -6.31
C SER A 167 -22.26 20.63 -7.09
N SER A 168 -21.85 21.04 -8.31
CA SER A 168 -22.67 21.87 -9.20
C SER A 168 -22.17 21.79 -10.65
N THR A 169 -23.01 22.25 -11.58
CA THR A 169 -22.65 22.39 -13.00
C THR A 169 -23.06 23.76 -13.47
N SER A 170 -22.17 24.49 -14.15
CA SER A 170 -22.48 25.81 -14.73
C SER A 170 -23.45 25.69 -15.89
N LYS A 171 -24.01 26.84 -16.31
CA LYS A 171 -24.87 26.92 -17.52
C LYS A 171 -24.13 26.51 -18.81
N THR A 172 -22.78 26.58 -18.81
CA THR A 172 -21.92 26.18 -19.94
C THR A 172 -21.44 24.73 -19.85
N GLY A 173 -21.94 23.94 -18.89
CA GLY A 173 -21.57 22.53 -18.73
C GLY A 173 -20.31 22.27 -17.92
N GLN A 174 -19.66 23.33 -17.37
CA GLN A 174 -18.49 23.15 -16.49
C GLN A 174 -18.91 22.53 -15.16
N LYS A 175 -18.31 21.38 -14.81
CA LYS A 175 -18.55 20.70 -13.52
C LYS A 175 -17.65 21.27 -12.44
N TYR A 176 -18.21 21.48 -11.26
CA TYR A 176 -17.53 21.79 -10.01
C TYR A 176 -17.67 20.60 -9.07
N TYR A 177 -16.63 20.26 -8.35
CA TYR A 177 -16.57 19.09 -7.49
C TYR A 177 -16.55 19.48 -6.03
N GLU A 178 -16.98 18.56 -5.16
CA GLU A 178 -16.84 18.72 -3.71
C GLU A 178 -15.37 18.94 -3.34
N ASN A 179 -15.16 19.77 -2.32
CA ASN A 179 -13.84 20.01 -1.79
C ASN A 179 -13.41 18.84 -0.90
N VAL A 180 -12.47 18.05 -1.39
CA VAL A 180 -11.87 16.91 -0.66
C VAL A 180 -10.42 17.27 -0.39
N PHE A 181 -10.04 17.25 0.89
CA PHE A 181 -8.68 17.56 1.31
C PHE A 181 -7.76 16.35 1.10
N ASN A 182 -6.51 16.59 0.76
CA ASN A 182 -5.46 15.58 0.67
C ASN A 182 -4.89 15.20 2.05
N PHE A 183 -5.78 14.98 3.01
CA PHE A 183 -5.44 14.73 4.40
C PHE A 183 -6.44 13.75 5.00
N ILE A 184 -5.92 12.65 5.61
CA ILE A 184 -6.73 11.65 6.30
C ILE A 184 -6.19 11.50 7.71
N GLU A 185 -7.03 11.71 8.71
CA GLU A 185 -6.73 11.34 10.08
C GLU A 185 -7.29 9.94 10.37
N ALA A 186 -6.41 9.03 10.76
CA ALA A 186 -6.78 7.64 11.00
C ALA A 186 -5.94 7.04 12.13
N LYS A 187 -6.40 5.93 12.71
CA LYS A 187 -5.64 5.15 13.69
C LYS A 187 -4.28 4.75 13.11
N ASN A 188 -3.36 4.39 14.00
CA ASN A 188 -2.03 3.93 13.59
C ASN A 188 -2.06 2.56 12.91
N ASN A 189 -2.95 1.68 13.37
CA ASN A 189 -3.15 0.32 12.87
C ASN A 189 -4.51 -0.22 13.35
N ASP A 190 -4.88 -1.40 12.89
CA ASP A 190 -6.13 -2.09 13.26
C ASP A 190 -6.06 -2.87 14.58
N GLY A 191 -5.05 -2.64 15.39
CA GLY A 191 -4.78 -3.43 16.59
C GLY A 191 -3.62 -4.41 16.37
N SER A 192 -3.09 -4.96 17.46
CA SER A 192 -1.93 -5.84 17.40
C SER A 192 -2.31 -7.22 16.87
N CYS A 193 -1.79 -7.59 15.72
CA CYS A 193 -1.61 -8.99 15.34
C CYS A 193 -0.22 -9.45 15.78
N LYS A 194 -0.12 -10.64 16.41
CA LYS A 194 1.18 -11.19 16.79
C LYS A 194 2.07 -11.47 15.58
N LEU A 195 1.47 -11.79 14.43
CA LEU A 195 2.16 -12.12 13.18
C LEU A 195 2.73 -10.88 12.47
N ASN A 196 2.09 -9.72 12.60
CA ASN A 196 2.53 -8.50 11.96
C ASN A 196 2.18 -7.28 12.81
N LYS A 197 3.20 -6.60 13.32
CA LYS A 197 3.06 -5.38 14.14
C LYS A 197 3.11 -4.09 13.31
N ALA A 198 3.41 -4.20 12.02
CA ALA A 198 3.58 -3.08 11.10
C ALA A 198 2.36 -2.89 10.16
N THR A 199 1.18 -3.34 10.57
CA THR A 199 -0.04 -3.15 9.80
C THR A 199 -0.42 -1.67 9.75
N PHE A 200 -0.89 -1.18 8.61
CA PHE A 200 -1.49 0.14 8.52
C PHE A 200 -2.99 0.09 8.87
N SER A 201 -3.66 1.23 8.87
CA SER A 201 -5.03 1.36 9.37
C SER A 201 -6.08 1.07 8.30
N SER A 202 -7.10 0.27 8.62
CA SER A 202 -8.27 0.11 7.73
C SER A 202 -9.05 1.42 7.60
N ASP A 203 -9.02 2.32 8.61
CA ASP A 203 -9.64 3.65 8.49
C ASP A 203 -8.94 4.50 7.41
N LEU A 204 -7.61 4.42 7.31
CA LEU A 204 -6.87 5.04 6.20
C LEU A 204 -7.32 4.48 4.85
N VAL A 205 -7.38 3.14 4.73
CA VAL A 205 -7.78 2.48 3.48
C VAL A 205 -9.20 2.87 3.09
N ARG A 206 -10.15 2.90 4.04
CA ARG A 206 -11.53 3.36 3.79
C ARG A 206 -11.54 4.77 3.21
N GLY A 207 -10.79 5.70 3.83
CA GLY A 207 -10.70 7.08 3.35
C GLY A 207 -10.10 7.18 1.94
N LEU A 208 -9.10 6.37 1.62
CA LEU A 208 -8.52 6.31 0.28
C LEU A 208 -9.51 5.73 -0.74
N LEU A 209 -10.22 4.65 -0.40
CA LEU A 209 -11.22 4.06 -1.29
C LEU A 209 -12.42 4.99 -1.51
N ASP A 210 -12.84 5.78 -0.51
CA ASP A 210 -13.88 6.80 -0.67
C ASP A 210 -13.52 7.85 -1.72
N ILE A 211 -12.22 8.16 -1.86
CA ILE A 211 -11.73 9.16 -2.81
C ILE A 211 -11.51 8.56 -4.20
N TYR A 212 -11.03 7.31 -4.30
CA TYR A 212 -10.53 6.77 -5.56
C TYR A 212 -11.34 5.59 -6.11
N ALA A 213 -12.02 4.80 -5.27
CA ALA A 213 -12.71 3.61 -5.70
C ALA A 213 -14.19 3.84 -6.02
N LYS A 214 -14.73 2.96 -6.85
CA LYS A 214 -16.17 2.80 -7.13
C LYS A 214 -16.56 1.36 -6.86
N ASP A 215 -17.83 1.13 -6.58
CA ASP A 215 -18.38 -0.22 -6.40
C ASP A 215 -18.03 -1.13 -7.58
N GLY A 216 -17.62 -2.35 -7.26
CA GLY A 216 -17.25 -3.37 -8.24
C GLY A 216 -15.82 -3.29 -8.75
N MET A 217 -15.08 -2.22 -8.49
CA MET A 217 -13.66 -2.14 -8.83
C MET A 217 -12.85 -3.26 -8.17
N THR A 218 -11.77 -3.67 -8.80
CA THR A 218 -10.82 -4.65 -8.29
C THR A 218 -9.60 -3.93 -7.74
N ILE A 219 -9.32 -4.15 -6.45
CA ILE A 219 -8.19 -3.58 -5.73
C ILE A 219 -7.15 -4.68 -5.51
N PHE A 220 -5.90 -4.38 -5.80
CA PHE A 220 -4.78 -5.30 -5.57
C PHE A 220 -3.83 -4.75 -4.50
N ASP A 221 -3.49 -5.59 -3.53
CA ASP A 221 -2.46 -5.33 -2.54
C ASP A 221 -1.31 -6.34 -2.74
N PRO A 222 -0.18 -5.93 -3.34
CA PRO A 222 0.97 -6.80 -3.54
C PRO A 222 1.68 -7.22 -2.25
N PHE A 223 1.33 -6.62 -1.11
CA PHE A 223 1.89 -6.91 0.22
C PHE A 223 0.75 -7.05 1.24
N ASN A 224 -0.16 -8.01 0.98
CA ASN A 224 -1.41 -8.22 1.71
C ASN A 224 -1.25 -8.22 3.25
N GLY A 225 -0.15 -8.78 3.75
CA GLY A 225 0.05 -8.91 5.19
C GLY A 225 -1.14 -9.61 5.86
N THR A 226 -1.73 -8.93 6.83
CA THR A 226 -2.89 -9.42 7.59
C THR A 226 -4.25 -9.05 6.99
N GLY A 227 -4.29 -8.60 5.73
CA GLY A 227 -5.53 -8.34 4.98
C GLY A 227 -6.26 -7.03 5.31
N THR A 228 -5.55 -6.02 5.77
CA THR A 228 -6.16 -4.72 6.12
C THR A 228 -6.84 -4.06 4.92
N THR A 229 -6.20 -4.08 3.75
CA THR A 229 -6.77 -3.57 2.50
C THR A 229 -8.04 -4.35 2.13
N GLY A 230 -8.02 -5.68 2.28
CA GLY A 230 -9.16 -6.55 1.98
C GLY A 230 -10.39 -6.24 2.83
N VAL A 231 -10.21 -5.95 4.13
CA VAL A 231 -11.32 -5.54 5.02
C VAL A 231 -12.05 -4.32 4.46
N ALA A 232 -11.31 -3.26 4.13
CA ALA A 232 -11.91 -2.04 3.62
C ALA A 232 -12.54 -2.23 2.22
N CYS A 233 -11.95 -3.09 1.37
CA CYS A 233 -12.51 -3.42 0.05
C CYS A 233 -13.88 -4.08 0.16
N ILE A 234 -14.02 -5.06 1.07
CA ILE A 234 -15.31 -5.74 1.31
C ILE A 234 -16.38 -4.74 1.73
N GLU A 235 -16.05 -3.87 2.68
CA GLU A 235 -16.98 -2.84 3.19
C GLU A 235 -17.37 -1.79 2.13
N ARG A 236 -16.59 -1.66 1.05
CA ARG A 236 -16.82 -0.73 -0.07
C ARG A 236 -17.31 -1.41 -1.34
N ASN A 237 -17.80 -2.65 -1.26
CA ASN A 237 -18.27 -3.44 -2.39
C ASN A 237 -17.24 -3.56 -3.54
N CYS A 238 -15.94 -3.59 -3.20
CA CYS A 238 -14.85 -3.79 -4.15
C CYS A 238 -14.39 -5.25 -4.15
N ASN A 239 -13.95 -5.75 -5.30
CA ASN A 239 -13.22 -7.01 -5.36
C ASN A 239 -11.81 -6.80 -4.80
N TYR A 240 -11.27 -7.82 -4.15
CA TYR A 240 -9.97 -7.77 -3.53
C TYR A 240 -9.06 -8.90 -4.00
N TYR A 241 -7.83 -8.55 -4.36
CA TYR A 241 -6.73 -9.46 -4.61
C TYR A 241 -5.56 -9.07 -3.73
N GLY A 242 -4.98 -10.02 -3.01
CA GLY A 242 -3.83 -9.80 -2.13
C GLY A 242 -2.75 -10.82 -2.39
N ALA A 243 -1.48 -10.40 -2.53
CA ALA A 243 -0.32 -11.29 -2.58
C ALA A 243 0.42 -11.24 -1.24
N GLU A 244 0.82 -12.42 -0.73
CA GLU A 244 1.54 -12.56 0.52
C GLU A 244 2.40 -13.81 0.51
N ILE A 245 3.67 -13.69 0.86
CA ILE A 245 4.60 -14.84 0.88
C ILE A 245 4.43 -15.69 2.14
N SER A 246 4.03 -15.09 3.25
CA SER A 246 3.82 -15.78 4.53
C SER A 246 2.49 -16.52 4.54
N GLU A 247 2.54 -17.85 4.59
CA GLU A 247 1.36 -18.69 4.69
C GLU A 247 0.55 -18.39 5.94
N ALA A 248 1.22 -18.15 7.07
CA ALA A 248 0.55 -17.79 8.33
C ALA A 248 -0.23 -16.46 8.23
N GLN A 249 0.32 -15.46 7.53
CA GLN A 249 -0.38 -14.19 7.30
C GLN A 249 -1.53 -14.37 6.29
N CYS A 250 -1.39 -15.22 5.28
CA CYS A 250 -2.48 -15.56 4.36
C CYS A 250 -3.67 -16.19 5.10
N GLU A 251 -3.44 -17.18 5.95
CA GLU A 251 -4.52 -17.82 6.72
C GLU A 251 -5.16 -16.83 7.70
N TYR A 252 -4.36 -16.04 8.42
CA TYR A 252 -4.90 -14.99 9.30
C TYR A 252 -5.75 -13.98 8.52
N SER A 253 -5.28 -13.54 7.35
CA SER A 253 -6.01 -12.64 6.46
C SER A 253 -7.35 -13.27 6.04
N LYS A 254 -7.34 -14.53 5.60
CA LYS A 254 -8.55 -15.28 5.23
C LYS A 254 -9.55 -15.36 6.37
N GLU A 255 -9.12 -15.77 7.57
CA GLU A 255 -10.00 -15.82 8.75
C GLU A 255 -10.62 -14.46 9.07
N ARG A 256 -9.85 -13.39 8.90
CA ARG A 256 -10.32 -12.02 9.11
C ARG A 256 -11.37 -11.61 8.09
N LEU A 257 -11.15 -11.92 6.81
CA LEU A 257 -12.05 -11.57 5.72
C LEU A 257 -13.33 -12.43 5.72
N LEU A 258 -13.26 -13.71 6.11
CA LEU A 258 -14.42 -14.60 6.25
C LEU A 258 -15.44 -14.11 7.29
N LYS A 259 -15.06 -13.23 8.20
CA LYS A 259 -16.02 -12.58 9.12
C LYS A 259 -16.91 -11.54 8.42
N LEU A 260 -16.57 -11.13 7.21
CA LEU A 260 -17.23 -10.07 6.46
C LEU A 260 -17.89 -10.58 5.16
N THR A 261 -17.41 -11.69 4.60
CA THR A 261 -17.95 -12.30 3.36
C THR A 261 -17.57 -13.76 3.26
N ASP A 262 -18.43 -14.59 2.65
CA ASP A 262 -18.18 -16.02 2.45
C ASP A 262 -17.28 -16.32 1.23
N ASP A 263 -17.05 -15.36 0.32
CA ASP A 263 -16.27 -15.56 -0.92
C ASP A 263 -14.80 -15.17 -0.73
N VAL A 264 -14.08 -15.92 0.11
CA VAL A 264 -12.64 -15.77 0.33
C VAL A 264 -11.90 -17.05 -0.03
N THR A 265 -10.92 -16.97 -0.93
CA THR A 265 -10.13 -18.13 -1.37
C THR A 265 -8.64 -17.80 -1.32
N ILE A 266 -7.83 -18.74 -0.82
CA ILE A 266 -6.37 -18.71 -0.95
C ILE A 266 -5.97 -19.57 -2.16
N TYR A 267 -5.07 -19.03 -2.98
CA TYR A 267 -4.41 -19.71 -4.08
C TYR A 267 -2.92 -19.80 -3.80
N LYS A 268 -2.30 -20.89 -4.25
CA LYS A 268 -0.85 -21.07 -4.26
C LYS A 268 -0.45 -21.62 -5.63
N PHE A 269 0.45 -20.92 -6.28
CA PHE A 269 1.02 -21.38 -7.56
C PHE A 269 2.30 -22.16 -7.28
N GLU A 270 2.54 -23.20 -8.09
CA GLU A 270 3.79 -23.94 -8.11
C GLU A 270 4.87 -23.21 -8.92
#